data_161f852a8bf24dff252e274cea76305d
#
_entry.id   161f852a8bf24dff252e274cea76305d
#
_cell.length_a   1.000
_cell.length_b   1.000
_cell.length_c   1.000
_cell.angle_alpha   90.00
_cell.angle_beta   90.00
_cell.angle_gamma   90.00
#
_symmetry.space_group_name_H-M   'P 1'
#
loop_
_entity.id
_entity.type
_entity.pdbx_description
1 polymer ?
#
loop_
_entity_poly.entity_id
_entity_poly.type
_entity_poly.pdbx_seq_one_letter_code
_entity_poly.pdbx_strand_id
1 'polypeptide(L)'
;MNSIFLRLEKIFAYLQGKGFGADTVEREVALVLNLLGTAPRLVLDVGANKGHWTHFLLKRHPNTEVHAFEPQPVCAQTLRGRFGPCPNVSVHQLAVSDAAATLSLYFDFAGSGLASLSKRELDHFGIDFTQSIEVKAVALDDYLATSGMGQIDIIKIDVEGHEMAVFKGMKEVLASATPPKVIQFEFGGCNIDTRTYFRDFFQLLSKQYEIYRLTPFGPELIDRYREIDECFRTTNFFLKLKHGISSI
;
A
#
# COMPACT_ATOMS: atom_id res chain seq x y z
N MET A 1 -11.94 32.99 -15.14
CA MET A 1 -12.87 32.51 -14.09
C MET A 1 -12.65 31.04 -13.76
N ASN A 2 -12.63 30.12 -14.74
CA ASN A 2 -12.45 28.68 -14.51
C ASN A 2 -11.14 28.30 -13.77
N SER A 3 -10.02 29.04 -13.99
CA SER A 3 -8.74 28.70 -13.36
C SER A 3 -8.70 28.95 -11.84
N ILE A 4 -9.47 29.91 -11.34
CA ILE A 4 -9.54 30.23 -9.91
C ILE A 4 -10.33 29.12 -9.18
N PHE A 5 -11.48 28.72 -9.69
CA PHE A 5 -12.29 27.66 -9.09
C PHE A 5 -11.55 26.33 -9.07
N LEU A 6 -10.83 25.98 -10.15
CA LEU A 6 -10.00 24.79 -10.20
C LEU A 6 -8.85 24.82 -9.16
N ARG A 7 -8.26 25.99 -8.92
CA ARG A 7 -7.25 26.15 -7.86
C ARG A 7 -7.85 25.99 -6.46
N LEU A 8 -9.00 26.60 -6.22
CA LEU A 8 -9.71 26.46 -4.94
C LEU A 8 -10.13 25.01 -4.69
N GLU A 9 -10.67 24.36 -5.70
CA GLU A 9 -11.01 22.93 -5.62
C GLU A 9 -9.80 22.07 -5.24
N LYS A 10 -8.64 22.29 -5.88
CA LYS A 10 -7.39 21.58 -5.53
C LYS A 10 -6.95 21.83 -4.09
N ILE A 11 -7.05 23.09 -3.63
CA ILE A 11 -6.69 23.46 -2.24
C ILE A 11 -7.62 22.75 -1.25
N PHE A 12 -8.94 22.82 -1.46
CA PHE A 12 -9.89 22.18 -0.56
C PHE A 12 -9.81 20.65 -0.59
N ALA A 13 -9.56 20.05 -1.75
CA ALA A 13 -9.32 18.62 -1.86
C ALA A 13 -8.05 18.22 -1.07
N TYR A 14 -6.95 18.96 -1.22
CA TYR A 14 -5.72 18.72 -0.49
C TYR A 14 -5.91 18.84 1.04
N LEU A 15 -6.62 19.87 1.50
CA LEU A 15 -6.93 20.03 2.93
C LEU A 15 -7.77 18.89 3.50
N GLN A 16 -8.57 18.23 2.64
CA GLN A 16 -9.32 17.02 2.99
C GLN A 16 -8.48 15.73 2.86
N GLY A 17 -7.20 15.82 2.56
CA GLY A 17 -6.32 14.66 2.35
C GLY A 17 -6.42 14.02 0.96
N LYS A 18 -7.27 14.54 0.08
CA LYS A 18 -7.45 14.03 -1.29
C LYS A 18 -6.29 14.50 -2.17
N GLY A 19 -5.44 13.57 -2.59
CA GLY A 19 -4.18 13.88 -3.25
C GLY A 19 -3.07 14.33 -2.28
N PHE A 20 -3.23 14.08 -0.98
CA PHE A 20 -2.21 14.24 0.04
C PHE A 20 -1.50 12.90 0.26
N GLY A 21 -0.72 12.46 -0.71
CA GLY A 21 -0.03 11.16 -0.70
C GLY A 21 1.37 11.22 -1.30
N ALA A 22 1.67 12.25 -2.09
CA ALA A 22 3.01 12.46 -2.60
C ALA A 22 3.91 13.07 -1.50
N ASP A 23 5.15 12.59 -1.38
CA ASP A 23 6.17 13.08 -0.44
C ASP A 23 5.79 13.05 1.05
N THR A 24 4.89 12.14 1.44
CA THR A 24 4.37 12.02 2.81
C THR A 24 4.86 10.80 3.58
N VAL A 25 5.78 10.01 3.03
CA VAL A 25 6.23 8.71 3.57
C VAL A 25 6.57 8.76 5.06
N GLU A 26 7.26 9.81 5.53
CA GLU A 26 7.59 9.93 6.96
C GLU A 26 6.34 10.14 7.84
N ARG A 27 5.33 10.87 7.35
CA ARG A 27 4.06 11.08 8.04
C ARG A 27 3.21 9.82 8.02
N GLU A 28 3.25 9.07 6.93
CA GLU A 28 2.57 7.78 6.79
C GLU A 28 3.08 6.78 7.81
N VAL A 29 4.40 6.60 7.89
CA VAL A 29 5.04 5.75 8.91
C VAL A 29 4.68 6.22 10.32
N ALA A 30 4.70 7.52 10.59
CA ALA A 30 4.32 8.06 11.89
C ALA A 30 2.86 7.74 12.24
N LEU A 31 1.94 7.85 11.26
CA LEU A 31 0.54 7.53 11.47
C LEU A 31 0.31 6.03 11.71
N VAL A 32 0.94 5.17 10.89
CA VAL A 32 0.87 3.71 11.06
C VAL A 32 1.31 3.30 12.46
N LEU A 33 2.43 3.85 12.95
CA LEU A 33 2.96 3.57 14.29
C LEU A 33 2.03 4.12 15.39
N ASN A 34 1.44 5.28 15.19
CA ASN A 34 0.46 5.84 16.12
C ASN A 34 -0.82 4.99 16.21
N LEU A 35 -1.34 4.54 15.08
CA LEU A 35 -2.51 3.66 15.03
C LEU A 35 -2.23 2.30 15.69
N LEU A 36 -1.03 1.75 15.52
CA LEU A 36 -0.59 0.53 16.18
C LEU A 36 -0.46 0.70 17.69
N GLY A 37 0.06 1.82 18.16
CA GLY A 37 0.20 2.15 19.58
C GLY A 37 1.29 1.39 20.34
N THR A 38 2.02 0.49 19.68
CA THR A 38 3.12 -0.33 20.25
C THR A 38 4.28 -0.41 19.25
N ALA A 39 5.45 -0.85 19.70
CA ALA A 39 6.54 -1.13 18.78
C ALA A 39 6.17 -2.33 17.85
N PRO A 40 6.28 -2.19 16.52
CA PRO A 40 6.00 -3.28 15.60
C PRO A 40 7.08 -4.35 15.68
N ARG A 41 6.66 -5.62 15.61
CA ARG A 41 7.58 -6.78 15.59
C ARG A 41 7.74 -7.32 14.18
N LEU A 42 6.63 -7.48 13.43
CA LEU A 42 6.58 -8.05 12.10
C LEU A 42 5.79 -7.14 11.15
N VAL A 43 6.44 -6.78 10.03
CA VAL A 43 5.90 -5.86 9.03
C VAL A 43 6.10 -6.41 7.64
N LEU A 44 5.06 -6.32 6.80
CA LEU A 44 5.14 -6.59 5.37
C LEU A 44 5.08 -5.25 4.60
N ASP A 45 6.11 -4.95 3.79
CA ASP A 45 6.17 -3.79 2.89
C ASP A 45 5.95 -4.30 1.46
N VAL A 46 4.71 -4.27 0.99
CA VAL A 46 4.29 -4.73 -0.33
C VAL A 46 4.34 -3.58 -1.32
N GLY A 47 5.17 -3.73 -2.37
CA GLY A 47 5.57 -2.63 -3.25
C GLY A 47 6.63 -1.74 -2.60
N ALA A 48 7.70 -2.36 -2.09
CA ALA A 48 8.72 -1.65 -1.30
C ALA A 48 9.57 -0.68 -2.13
N ASN A 49 9.56 -0.79 -3.46
CA ASN A 49 10.33 0.05 -4.38
C ASN A 49 11.79 0.19 -3.94
N LYS A 50 12.31 1.38 -3.70
CA LYS A 50 13.68 1.67 -3.22
C LYS A 50 13.81 1.66 -1.69
N GLY A 51 12.76 1.25 -0.96
CA GLY A 51 12.75 1.05 0.49
C GLY A 51 12.70 2.34 1.31
N HIS A 52 12.06 3.39 0.82
CA HIS A 52 11.94 4.63 1.58
C HIS A 52 11.04 4.45 2.79
N TRP A 53 9.91 3.76 2.65
CA TRP A 53 8.99 3.49 3.73
C TRP A 53 9.64 2.60 4.82
N THR A 54 10.22 1.48 4.42
CA THR A 54 10.99 0.59 5.31
C THR A 54 12.11 1.35 6.04
N HIS A 55 12.81 2.27 5.36
CA HIS A 55 13.86 3.09 5.98
C HIS A 55 13.33 3.95 7.13
N PHE A 56 12.23 4.68 6.91
CA PHE A 56 11.64 5.54 7.95
C PHE A 56 11.08 4.71 9.11
N LEU A 57 10.57 3.51 8.86
CA LEU A 57 10.16 2.57 9.88
C LEU A 57 11.35 2.14 10.75
N LEU A 58 12.41 1.63 10.13
CA LEU A 58 13.58 1.12 10.84
C LEU A 58 14.37 2.22 11.55
N LYS A 59 14.33 3.46 11.07
CA LYS A 59 14.89 4.62 11.77
C LYS A 59 14.25 4.82 13.14
N ARG A 60 12.96 4.46 13.30
CA ARG A 60 12.21 4.58 14.57
C ARG A 60 12.23 3.28 15.38
N HIS A 61 12.17 2.15 14.69
CA HIS A 61 12.09 0.81 15.29
C HIS A 61 13.10 -0.12 14.61
N PRO A 62 14.41 -0.03 14.93
CA PRO A 62 15.47 -0.74 14.22
C PRO A 62 15.42 -2.27 14.35
N ASN A 63 14.72 -2.79 15.36
CA ASN A 63 14.60 -4.24 15.62
C ASN A 63 13.33 -4.87 14.98
N THR A 64 12.57 -4.11 14.21
CA THR A 64 11.37 -4.64 13.51
C THR A 64 11.81 -5.61 12.42
N GLU A 65 11.20 -6.80 12.40
CA GLU A 65 11.32 -7.73 11.28
C GLU A 65 10.51 -7.23 10.11
N VAL A 66 11.13 -7.10 8.93
CA VAL A 66 10.50 -6.57 7.72
C VAL A 66 10.67 -7.54 6.57
N HIS A 67 9.56 -7.89 5.93
CA HIS A 67 9.52 -8.61 4.66
C HIS A 67 9.11 -7.63 3.56
N ALA A 68 10.07 -7.24 2.73
CA ALA A 68 9.89 -6.28 1.64
C ALA A 68 9.67 -7.02 0.31
N PHE A 69 8.52 -6.82 -0.32
CA PHE A 69 8.17 -7.40 -1.62
C PHE A 69 8.29 -6.34 -2.71
N GLU A 70 9.10 -6.63 -3.72
CA GLU A 70 9.34 -5.73 -4.84
C GLU A 70 9.63 -6.53 -6.11
N PRO A 71 8.77 -6.50 -7.13
CA PRO A 71 8.94 -7.31 -8.33
C PRO A 71 10.03 -6.80 -9.27
N GLN A 72 10.31 -5.48 -9.31
CA GLN A 72 11.33 -4.92 -10.23
C GLN A 72 12.73 -5.34 -9.83
N PRO A 73 13.53 -5.99 -10.71
CA PRO A 73 14.88 -6.44 -10.38
C PRO A 73 15.80 -5.29 -9.90
N VAL A 74 15.72 -4.12 -10.55
CA VAL A 74 16.54 -2.94 -10.20
C VAL A 74 16.19 -2.41 -8.81
N CYS A 75 14.91 -2.34 -8.46
CA CYS A 75 14.46 -1.91 -7.15
C CYS A 75 14.80 -2.95 -6.07
N ALA A 76 14.58 -4.24 -6.35
CA ALA A 76 14.94 -5.32 -5.44
C ALA A 76 16.46 -5.37 -5.17
N GLN A 77 17.29 -5.10 -6.18
CA GLN A 77 18.74 -4.96 -6.00
C GLN A 77 19.09 -3.76 -5.13
N THR A 78 18.42 -2.63 -5.33
CA THR A 78 18.60 -1.43 -4.48
C THR A 78 18.24 -1.71 -3.04
N LEU A 79 17.11 -2.41 -2.80
CA LEU A 79 16.70 -2.86 -1.46
C LEU A 79 17.76 -3.75 -0.79
N ARG A 80 18.26 -4.76 -1.51
CA ARG A 80 19.31 -5.65 -1.00
C ARG A 80 20.60 -4.89 -0.67
N GLY A 81 20.98 -3.92 -1.51
CA GLY A 81 22.13 -3.04 -1.22
C GLY A 81 21.92 -2.17 0.02
N ARG A 82 20.71 -1.61 0.16
CA ARG A 82 20.38 -0.71 1.27
C ARG A 82 20.24 -1.42 2.60
N PHE A 83 19.59 -2.58 2.62
CA PHE A 83 19.25 -3.31 3.84
C PHE A 83 20.06 -4.59 4.05
N GLY A 84 21.00 -4.91 3.17
CA GLY A 84 21.87 -6.08 3.31
C GLY A 84 22.57 -6.19 4.66
N PRO A 85 22.99 -5.08 5.32
CA PRO A 85 23.53 -5.11 6.68
C PRO A 85 22.49 -5.35 7.79
N CYS A 86 21.17 -5.29 7.47
CA CYS A 86 20.10 -5.42 8.46
C CYS A 86 19.58 -6.88 8.47
N PRO A 87 19.94 -7.71 9.46
CA PRO A 87 19.58 -9.13 9.48
C PRO A 87 18.07 -9.38 9.65
N ASN A 88 17.34 -8.37 10.08
CA ASN A 88 15.89 -8.40 10.27
C ASN A 88 15.10 -7.90 9.05
N VAL A 89 15.75 -7.69 7.90
CA VAL A 89 15.09 -7.32 6.64
C VAL A 89 15.26 -8.41 5.60
N SER A 90 14.17 -8.97 5.14
CA SER A 90 14.13 -9.95 4.05
C SER A 90 13.56 -9.31 2.79
N VAL A 91 14.31 -9.37 1.67
CA VAL A 91 13.91 -8.79 0.39
C VAL A 91 13.45 -9.90 -0.57
N HIS A 92 12.18 -9.87 -0.93
CA HIS A 92 11.54 -10.80 -1.86
C HIS A 92 11.34 -10.13 -3.22
N GLN A 93 12.02 -10.65 -4.26
CA GLN A 93 11.81 -10.17 -5.63
C GLN A 93 10.57 -10.84 -6.22
N LEU A 94 9.41 -10.49 -5.68
CA LEU A 94 8.11 -11.03 -5.98
C LEU A 94 7.07 -9.90 -6.04
N ALA A 95 6.13 -10.01 -6.95
CA ALA A 95 4.87 -9.28 -6.85
C ALA A 95 3.95 -9.99 -5.84
N VAL A 96 3.02 -9.24 -5.27
CA VAL A 96 1.92 -9.79 -4.48
C VAL A 96 0.63 -9.61 -5.26
N SER A 97 -0.17 -10.67 -5.35
CA SER A 97 -1.40 -10.72 -6.12
C SER A 97 -2.44 -11.62 -5.43
N ASP A 98 -3.52 -11.95 -6.14
CA ASP A 98 -4.59 -12.84 -5.66
C ASP A 98 -4.25 -14.33 -5.76
N ALA A 99 -3.23 -14.69 -6.56
CA ALA A 99 -2.75 -16.06 -6.73
C ALA A 99 -1.28 -16.10 -7.18
N ALA A 100 -0.64 -17.25 -7.03
CA ALA A 100 0.67 -17.52 -7.61
C ALA A 100 0.60 -17.54 -9.14
N ALA A 101 1.39 -16.70 -9.79
CA ALA A 101 1.39 -16.55 -11.25
C ALA A 101 2.72 -15.97 -11.77
N THR A 102 2.90 -16.00 -13.08
CA THR A 102 3.85 -15.14 -13.80
C THR A 102 3.04 -14.05 -14.48
N LEU A 103 3.31 -12.79 -14.16
CA LEU A 103 2.57 -11.63 -14.61
C LEU A 103 3.48 -10.64 -15.32
N SER A 104 2.92 -9.85 -16.24
CA SER A 104 3.63 -8.74 -16.87
C SER A 104 3.62 -7.52 -15.97
N LEU A 105 4.80 -6.98 -15.66
CA LEU A 105 4.98 -5.70 -14.97
C LEU A 105 5.32 -4.65 -16.02
N TYR A 106 4.50 -3.60 -16.11
CA TYR A 106 4.64 -2.50 -17.07
C TYR A 106 5.28 -1.28 -16.40
N PHE A 107 6.11 -0.54 -17.13
CA PHE A 107 6.79 0.66 -16.64
C PHE A 107 7.26 1.55 -17.79
N ASP A 108 7.55 2.81 -17.49
CA ASP A 108 8.15 3.78 -18.41
C ASP A 108 9.68 3.65 -18.49
N PHE A 109 10.35 3.47 -17.34
CA PHE A 109 11.79 3.19 -17.25
C PHE A 109 12.11 2.24 -16.09
N ALA A 110 13.24 1.55 -16.17
CA ALA A 110 13.68 0.63 -15.13
C ALA A 110 13.93 1.35 -13.79
N GLY A 111 13.26 0.89 -12.72
CA GLY A 111 13.30 1.54 -11.39
C GLY A 111 12.29 2.66 -11.22
N SER A 112 11.32 2.78 -12.12
CA SER A 112 10.18 3.69 -11.97
C SER A 112 9.33 3.34 -10.75
N GLY A 113 8.88 4.36 -10.02
CA GLY A 113 7.93 4.21 -8.94
C GLY A 113 6.51 3.93 -9.41
N LEU A 114 6.22 4.16 -10.70
CA LEU A 114 4.88 3.98 -11.29
C LEU A 114 4.66 2.58 -11.89
N ALA A 115 5.64 1.67 -11.76
CA ALA A 115 5.53 0.33 -12.33
C ALA A 115 4.33 -0.42 -11.76
N SER A 116 3.51 -1.01 -12.64
CA SER A 116 2.25 -1.63 -12.29
C SER A 116 2.06 -2.96 -13.03
N LEU A 117 1.36 -3.89 -12.40
CA LEU A 117 0.90 -5.12 -13.06
C LEU A 117 -0.26 -4.86 -14.05
N SER A 118 -0.84 -3.67 -14.01
CA SER A 118 -1.81 -3.21 -14.99
C SER A 118 -1.17 -2.16 -15.90
N LYS A 119 -1.32 -2.30 -17.22
CA LYS A 119 -0.84 -1.26 -18.13
C LYS A 119 -1.67 0.01 -17.93
N ARG A 120 -1.03 1.06 -17.43
CA ARG A 120 -1.66 2.35 -17.14
C ARG A 120 -1.68 3.24 -18.38
N GLU A 121 -2.74 4.06 -18.53
CA GLU A 121 -2.87 5.07 -19.56
C GLU A 121 -2.50 6.45 -18.98
N LEU A 122 -1.22 6.84 -19.09
CA LEU A 122 -0.65 8.05 -18.48
C LEU A 122 -0.18 9.07 -19.51
N ASP A 123 -0.63 8.96 -20.76
CA ASP A 123 -0.29 9.87 -21.88
C ASP A 123 -0.65 11.33 -21.56
N HIS A 124 -1.70 11.60 -20.80
CA HIS A 124 -2.09 12.92 -20.32
C HIS A 124 -1.09 13.54 -19.31
N PHE A 125 -0.15 12.75 -18.77
CA PHE A 125 1.01 13.21 -18.01
C PHE A 125 2.30 13.19 -18.86
N GLY A 126 2.24 12.81 -20.14
CA GLY A 126 3.40 12.61 -20.98
C GLY A 126 4.25 11.39 -20.62
N ILE A 127 3.63 10.40 -19.94
CA ILE A 127 4.27 9.15 -19.53
C ILE A 127 3.68 8.01 -20.36
N ASP A 128 4.55 7.22 -20.98
CA ASP A 128 4.15 6.06 -21.76
C ASP A 128 4.80 4.78 -21.22
N PHE A 129 3.98 3.78 -20.91
CA PHE A 129 4.40 2.46 -20.46
C PHE A 129 4.79 1.59 -21.67
N THR A 130 5.98 1.88 -22.21
CA THR A 130 6.54 1.20 -23.39
C THR A 130 7.27 -0.09 -23.05
N GLN A 131 7.63 -0.31 -21.79
CA GLN A 131 8.41 -1.46 -21.36
C GLN A 131 7.59 -2.40 -20.48
N SER A 132 7.91 -3.68 -20.55
CA SER A 132 7.38 -4.69 -19.64
C SER A 132 8.38 -5.81 -19.42
N ILE A 133 8.28 -6.45 -18.25
CA ILE A 133 9.02 -7.67 -17.89
C ILE A 133 8.06 -8.68 -17.26
N GLU A 134 8.39 -9.95 -17.36
CA GLU A 134 7.70 -10.98 -16.58
C GLU A 134 8.25 -11.03 -15.15
N VAL A 135 7.34 -11.08 -14.19
CA VAL A 135 7.65 -11.19 -12.76
C VAL A 135 6.83 -12.31 -12.12
N LYS A 136 7.40 -12.96 -11.11
CA LYS A 136 6.67 -13.92 -10.30
C LYS A 136 5.78 -13.21 -9.30
N ALA A 137 4.57 -13.70 -9.12
CA ALA A 137 3.60 -13.22 -8.13
C ALA A 137 3.22 -14.36 -7.16
N VAL A 138 2.87 -13.97 -5.93
CA VAL A 138 2.36 -14.87 -4.88
C VAL A 138 1.14 -14.26 -4.22
N ALA A 139 0.24 -15.10 -3.68
CA ALA A 139 -0.75 -14.66 -2.73
C ALA A 139 -0.13 -14.59 -1.33
N LEU A 140 -0.54 -13.62 -0.51
CA LEU A 140 -0.04 -13.53 0.88
C LEU A 140 -0.51 -14.71 1.72
N ASP A 141 -1.70 -15.23 1.48
CA ASP A 141 -2.20 -16.42 2.16
C ASP A 141 -1.26 -17.62 1.96
N ASP A 142 -0.85 -17.90 0.71
CA ASP A 142 0.09 -18.99 0.37
C ASP A 142 1.47 -18.75 0.96
N TYR A 143 1.96 -17.52 0.88
CA TYR A 143 3.27 -17.14 1.41
C TYR A 143 3.33 -17.32 2.92
N LEU A 144 2.32 -16.86 3.64
CA LEU A 144 2.27 -16.92 5.11
C LEU A 144 2.02 -18.33 5.62
N ALA A 145 1.23 -19.15 4.92
CA ALA A 145 1.01 -20.54 5.28
C ALA A 145 2.31 -21.37 5.35
N THR A 146 3.30 -21.00 4.54
CA THR A 146 4.60 -21.71 4.47
C THR A 146 5.73 -21.03 5.25
N SER A 147 5.56 -19.78 5.66
CA SER A 147 6.62 -18.97 6.27
C SER A 147 6.82 -19.23 7.77
N GLY A 148 5.82 -19.79 8.47
CA GLY A 148 5.84 -19.94 9.94
C GLY A 148 5.81 -18.62 10.70
N MET A 149 5.47 -17.51 10.05
CA MET A 149 5.40 -16.18 10.66
C MET A 149 4.28 -16.09 11.69
N GLY A 150 4.50 -15.31 12.72
CA GLY A 150 3.51 -14.97 13.72
C GLY A 150 2.52 -13.90 13.25
N GLN A 151 1.81 -13.31 14.20
CA GLN A 151 0.88 -12.22 13.93
C GLN A 151 1.61 -11.02 13.29
N ILE A 152 1.06 -10.54 12.19
CA ILE A 152 1.55 -9.35 11.48
C ILE A 152 1.03 -8.10 12.20
N ASP A 153 1.93 -7.20 12.54
CA ASP A 153 1.55 -5.92 13.15
C ASP A 153 1.13 -4.90 12.08
N ILE A 154 1.88 -4.81 10.97
CA ILE A 154 1.60 -3.83 9.92
C ILE A 154 1.76 -4.49 8.53
N ILE A 155 0.84 -4.17 7.62
CA ILE A 155 1.02 -4.39 6.17
C ILE A 155 0.91 -3.04 5.48
N LYS A 156 1.94 -2.65 4.69
CA LYS A 156 1.85 -1.56 3.72
C LYS A 156 1.62 -2.18 2.33
N ILE A 157 0.66 -1.64 1.59
CA ILE A 157 0.30 -2.07 0.23
C ILE A 157 0.30 -0.84 -0.67
N ASP A 158 1.24 -0.80 -1.62
CA ASP A 158 1.39 0.29 -2.57
C ASP A 158 1.96 -0.32 -3.86
N VAL A 159 1.05 -0.75 -4.70
CA VAL A 159 1.34 -1.60 -5.88
C VAL A 159 0.73 -1.02 -7.16
N GLU A 160 0.50 0.29 -7.14
CA GLU A 160 0.14 1.09 -8.31
C GLU A 160 -1.09 0.57 -9.06
N GLY A 161 -2.19 0.32 -8.31
CA GLY A 161 -3.50 -0.08 -8.82
C GLY A 161 -3.82 -1.58 -8.69
N HIS A 162 -2.90 -2.38 -8.14
CA HIS A 162 -3.13 -3.81 -7.93
C HIS A 162 -3.53 -4.17 -6.49
N GLU A 163 -3.84 -3.17 -5.65
CA GLU A 163 -4.15 -3.30 -4.22
C GLU A 163 -5.33 -4.25 -3.96
N MET A 164 -6.39 -4.17 -4.78
CA MET A 164 -7.54 -5.05 -4.63
C MET A 164 -7.19 -6.53 -4.86
N ALA A 165 -6.28 -6.83 -5.78
CA ALA A 165 -5.79 -8.19 -5.97
C ALA A 165 -4.97 -8.66 -4.76
N VAL A 166 -4.14 -7.79 -4.18
CA VAL A 166 -3.43 -8.09 -2.92
C VAL A 166 -4.43 -8.44 -1.81
N PHE A 167 -5.49 -7.64 -1.61
CA PHE A 167 -6.53 -7.94 -0.62
C PHE A 167 -7.27 -9.25 -0.91
N LYS A 168 -7.47 -9.61 -2.18
CA LYS A 168 -8.05 -10.90 -2.56
C LYS A 168 -7.13 -12.07 -2.23
N GLY A 169 -5.80 -11.88 -2.32
CA GLY A 169 -4.78 -12.88 -2.00
C GLY A 169 -4.42 -12.98 -0.53
N MET A 170 -5.12 -12.25 0.36
CA MET A 170 -4.92 -12.29 1.82
C MET A 170 -6.23 -12.51 2.59
N LYS A 171 -7.22 -13.16 1.98
CA LYS A 171 -8.54 -13.38 2.58
C LYS A 171 -8.48 -14.22 3.85
N GLU A 172 -7.66 -15.27 3.86
CA GLU A 172 -7.49 -16.16 5.03
C GLU A 172 -6.79 -15.42 6.16
N VAL A 173 -5.77 -14.62 5.84
CA VAL A 173 -5.07 -13.77 6.80
C VAL A 173 -6.03 -12.76 7.43
N LEU A 174 -6.87 -12.10 6.62
CA LEU A 174 -7.87 -11.16 7.12
C LEU A 174 -8.94 -11.85 7.99
N ALA A 175 -9.34 -13.07 7.65
CA ALA A 175 -10.33 -13.85 8.39
C ALA A 175 -9.75 -14.64 9.57
N SER A 176 -8.43 -14.62 9.77
CA SER A 176 -7.75 -15.38 10.83
C SER A 176 -8.11 -14.88 12.23
N ALA A 177 -7.78 -15.68 13.25
CA ALA A 177 -7.93 -15.27 14.66
C ALA A 177 -6.98 -14.11 15.04
N THR A 178 -5.93 -13.89 14.26
CA THR A 178 -4.91 -12.86 14.48
C THR A 178 -4.66 -12.05 13.20
N PRO A 179 -5.67 -11.31 12.70
CA PRO A 179 -5.50 -10.52 11.48
C PRO A 179 -4.49 -9.40 11.71
N PRO A 180 -3.95 -8.78 10.63
CA PRO A 180 -3.04 -7.65 10.74
C PRO A 180 -3.65 -6.52 11.57
N LYS A 181 -2.86 -5.92 12.46
CA LYS A 181 -3.37 -4.87 13.37
C LYS A 181 -3.59 -3.54 12.65
N VAL A 182 -2.68 -3.21 11.75
CA VAL A 182 -2.75 -2.00 10.93
C VAL A 182 -2.42 -2.36 9.48
N ILE A 183 -3.19 -1.81 8.53
CA ILE A 183 -2.90 -1.92 7.11
C ILE A 183 -2.90 -0.51 6.52
N GLN A 184 -1.89 -0.19 5.72
CA GLN A 184 -1.85 1.00 4.89
C GLN A 184 -2.02 0.58 3.43
N PHE A 185 -2.83 1.31 2.65
CA PHE A 185 -2.91 1.11 1.20
C PHE A 185 -3.10 2.43 0.46
N GLU A 186 -2.62 2.47 -0.79
CA GLU A 186 -2.84 3.59 -1.69
C GLU A 186 -4.12 3.41 -2.51
N PHE A 187 -4.85 4.52 -2.72
CA PHE A 187 -5.94 4.62 -3.67
C PHE A 187 -5.78 5.92 -4.48
N GLY A 188 -5.92 5.82 -5.79
CA GLY A 188 -5.70 6.99 -6.63
C GLY A 188 -5.97 6.78 -8.12
N GLY A 189 -5.27 7.51 -8.97
CA GLY A 189 -5.40 7.46 -10.41
C GLY A 189 -5.15 6.08 -11.03
N CYS A 190 -4.29 5.28 -10.40
CA CYS A 190 -4.03 3.89 -10.80
C CYS A 190 -5.30 3.01 -10.76
N ASN A 191 -6.26 3.34 -9.90
CA ASN A 191 -7.51 2.58 -9.77
C ASN A 191 -8.51 2.88 -10.88
N ILE A 192 -8.33 3.93 -11.69
CA ILE A 192 -9.11 4.17 -12.91
C ILE A 192 -8.85 3.07 -13.92
N ASP A 193 -7.59 2.73 -14.17
CA ASP A 193 -7.18 1.72 -15.15
C ASP A 193 -7.67 0.32 -14.75
N THR A 194 -7.66 0.01 -13.47
CA THR A 194 -8.13 -1.27 -12.92
C THR A 194 -9.62 -1.32 -12.63
N ARG A 195 -10.35 -0.21 -12.81
CA ARG A 195 -11.79 -0.05 -12.53
C ARG A 195 -12.16 -0.46 -11.10
N THR A 196 -11.30 -0.10 -10.16
CA THR A 196 -11.48 -0.37 -8.74
C THR A 196 -11.88 0.92 -8.05
N TYR A 197 -12.91 0.87 -7.23
CA TYR A 197 -13.46 2.04 -6.55
C TYR A 197 -13.13 1.99 -5.05
N PHE A 198 -13.06 3.16 -4.40
CA PHE A 198 -12.90 3.21 -2.95
C PHE A 198 -14.01 2.47 -2.22
N ARG A 199 -15.23 2.48 -2.78
CA ARG A 199 -16.37 1.72 -2.27
C ARG A 199 -16.07 0.23 -2.14
N ASP A 200 -15.32 -0.36 -3.06
CA ASP A 200 -15.01 -1.78 -3.04
C ASP A 200 -14.11 -2.11 -1.83
N PHE A 201 -13.10 -1.28 -1.57
CA PHE A 201 -12.26 -1.38 -0.38
C PHE A 201 -13.06 -1.14 0.89
N PHE A 202 -13.92 -0.11 0.91
CA PHE A 202 -14.74 0.20 2.07
C PHE A 202 -15.66 -0.95 2.44
N GLN A 203 -16.35 -1.56 1.47
CA GLN A 203 -17.24 -2.69 1.70
C GLN A 203 -16.49 -3.94 2.20
N LEU A 204 -15.29 -4.18 1.68
CA LEU A 204 -14.46 -5.31 2.08
C LEU A 204 -13.95 -5.16 3.51
N LEU A 205 -13.53 -3.95 3.91
CA LEU A 205 -12.67 -3.75 5.09
C LEU A 205 -13.38 -3.10 6.27
N SER A 206 -14.44 -2.29 6.04
CA SER A 206 -15.08 -1.47 7.09
C SER A 206 -15.77 -2.26 8.19
N LYS A 207 -16.11 -3.54 7.96
CA LYS A 207 -16.68 -4.39 9.02
C LYS A 207 -15.66 -4.69 10.11
N GLN A 208 -14.44 -4.94 9.73
CA GLN A 208 -13.36 -5.40 10.60
C GLN A 208 -12.42 -4.28 11.05
N TYR A 209 -12.25 -3.25 10.20
CA TYR A 209 -11.31 -2.16 10.42
C TYR A 209 -12.01 -0.80 10.52
N GLU A 210 -11.46 0.08 11.34
CA GLU A 210 -11.64 1.53 11.22
C GLU A 210 -10.79 2.02 10.06
N ILE A 211 -11.36 2.88 9.19
CA ILE A 211 -10.67 3.38 7.99
C ILE A 211 -10.34 4.85 8.21
N TYR A 212 -9.08 5.20 8.10
CA TYR A 212 -8.58 6.56 8.23
C TYR A 212 -7.96 7.03 6.92
N ARG A 213 -8.06 8.32 6.65
CA ARG A 213 -7.33 9.02 5.59
C ARG A 213 -6.33 9.98 6.22
N LEU A 214 -5.11 10.06 5.68
CA LEU A 214 -4.14 11.06 6.11
C LEU A 214 -4.51 12.42 5.51
N THR A 215 -4.62 13.43 6.36
CA THR A 215 -4.80 14.84 5.98
C THR A 215 -3.62 15.69 6.44
N PRO A 216 -3.45 16.93 5.95
CA PRO A 216 -2.45 17.86 6.50
C PRO A 216 -2.58 18.11 8.00
N PHE A 217 -3.78 17.90 8.58
CA PHE A 217 -4.09 18.15 9.99
C PHE A 217 -4.03 16.90 10.87
N GLY A 218 -3.78 15.72 10.27
CA GLY A 218 -3.77 14.42 10.95
C GLY A 218 -4.75 13.42 10.33
N PRO A 219 -4.96 12.27 11.00
CA PRO A 219 -5.88 11.25 10.50
C PRO A 219 -7.33 11.70 10.58
N GLU A 220 -8.09 11.46 9.52
CA GLU A 220 -9.55 11.62 9.46
C GLU A 220 -10.21 10.24 9.39
N LEU A 221 -11.10 9.93 10.34
CA LEU A 221 -11.88 8.70 10.33
C LEU A 221 -12.95 8.77 9.24
N ILE A 222 -12.99 7.77 8.38
CA ILE A 222 -14.06 7.56 7.38
C ILE A 222 -15.04 6.55 7.97
N ASP A 223 -16.03 7.05 8.71
CA ASP A 223 -17.02 6.24 9.45
C ASP A 223 -18.07 5.59 8.55
N ARG A 224 -18.30 6.18 7.37
CA ARG A 224 -19.23 5.69 6.36
C ARG A 224 -18.74 6.03 4.96
N TYR A 225 -19.11 5.21 3.99
CA TYR A 225 -18.84 5.50 2.59
C TYR A 225 -19.68 6.71 2.11
N ARG A 226 -19.04 7.59 1.36
CA ARG A 226 -19.67 8.71 0.65
C ARG A 226 -19.11 8.75 -0.77
N GLU A 227 -19.91 9.03 -1.76
CA GLU A 227 -19.49 9.15 -3.16
C GLU A 227 -18.38 10.20 -3.37
N ILE A 228 -18.35 11.25 -2.53
CA ILE A 228 -17.31 12.26 -2.57
C ILE A 228 -15.93 11.71 -2.16
N ASP A 229 -15.86 10.53 -1.56
CA ASP A 229 -14.59 9.86 -1.20
C ASP A 229 -13.99 9.11 -2.40
N GLU A 230 -14.73 8.94 -3.52
CA GLU A 230 -14.22 8.46 -4.80
C GLU A 230 -13.33 9.53 -5.45
N CYS A 231 -12.16 9.75 -4.91
CA CYS A 231 -11.22 10.73 -5.40
C CYS A 231 -9.99 10.05 -5.99
N PHE A 232 -9.91 9.97 -7.31
CA PHE A 232 -8.80 9.36 -8.03
C PHE A 232 -7.53 10.25 -8.05
N ARG A 233 -7.17 10.76 -6.89
CA ARG A 233 -5.90 11.43 -6.60
C ARG A 233 -5.19 10.59 -5.55
N THR A 234 -3.90 10.37 -5.72
CA THR A 234 -3.07 9.59 -4.80
C THR A 234 -3.36 9.93 -3.34
N THR A 235 -3.93 8.98 -2.63
CA THR A 235 -4.39 9.14 -1.25
C THR A 235 -4.07 7.87 -0.48
N ASN A 236 -3.38 8.01 0.65
CA ASN A 236 -3.09 6.89 1.53
C ASN A 236 -4.21 6.70 2.55
N PHE A 237 -4.74 5.48 2.62
CA PHE A 237 -5.71 5.03 3.61
C PHE A 237 -5.05 4.09 4.61
N PHE A 238 -5.54 4.16 5.85
CA PHE A 238 -5.00 3.42 6.98
C PHE A 238 -6.15 2.69 7.68
N LEU A 239 -5.95 1.42 7.91
CA LEU A 239 -6.89 0.53 8.54
C LEU A 239 -6.37 0.18 9.93
N LYS A 240 -7.19 0.38 10.94
CA LYS A 240 -6.91 -0.07 12.31
C LYS A 240 -7.90 -1.15 12.69
N LEU A 241 -7.41 -2.31 13.10
CA LEU A 241 -8.25 -3.40 13.55
C LEU A 241 -9.15 -2.95 14.71
N LYS A 242 -10.45 -3.18 14.60
CA LYS A 242 -11.42 -2.86 15.65
C LYS A 242 -11.23 -3.79 16.85
N HIS A 243 -11.30 -3.22 18.05
CA HIS A 243 -11.27 -4.01 19.28
C HIS A 243 -12.56 -4.81 19.44
N GLY A 244 -12.45 -6.08 19.86
CA GLY A 244 -13.60 -6.88 20.26
C GLY A 244 -14.30 -7.68 19.14
N ILE A 245 -13.72 -7.75 17.95
CA ILE A 245 -14.19 -8.71 16.94
C ILE A 245 -13.50 -10.04 17.22
N SER A 246 -14.09 -10.81 18.16
CA SER A 246 -13.83 -12.25 18.20
C SER A 246 -14.45 -12.87 16.95
N SER A 247 -13.68 -13.68 16.23
CA SER A 247 -14.14 -14.48 15.09
C SER A 247 -15.47 -15.13 15.39
N ILE A 248 -16.50 -14.83 14.59
CA ILE A 248 -17.77 -15.54 14.56
C ILE A 248 -17.58 -16.84 13.80
#